data_901c575e78f8dc9a5b1ac078f49a9ad9
#
_entry.id   901c575e78f8dc9a5b1ac078f49a9ad9
#
_cell.length_a   1.000
_cell.length_b   1.000
_cell.length_c   1.000
_cell.angle_alpha   90.00
_cell.angle_beta   90.00
_cell.angle_gamma   90.00
#
_symmetry.space_group_name_H-M   'P 1'
#
loop_
_entity.id
_entity.type
_entity.pdbx_description
1 polymer ?
#
loop_
_entity_poly.entity_id
_entity_poly.type
_entity_poly.pdbx_seq_one_letter_code
_entity_poly.pdbx_strand_id
1 'polypeptide(L)'
;MNTTEFNFVKYDTIHTPQIEVLLKEVEQLDSNPQYLKFDKIKTKYWPHIYQAFPNTQFFVFCDNTLAAVINCVPLYLTKGELNSLSDDGWRWALEKAFTDRDRGNNPNAMCCLSIKTSREFNQQELFQFIIKHLKNSASITHYPVILCPVRPKMKQYYPLQDINNYAQWINNYGLPYDSNIRMHVKNGAVIKKTCNKSLQIEGTVSQWEMWTGFTFQTTGEYTLNRALSTLKVNVELNKAYYNDPHIWMLYNV
;
A
#
# COMPACT_ATOMS: atom_id res chain seq x y z
N MET A 1 -30.14 -15.81 -6.59
CA MET A 1 -28.72 -15.46 -6.35
C MET A 1 -28.69 -14.56 -5.14
N ASN A 2 -28.14 -15.03 -4.02
CA ASN A 2 -27.96 -14.12 -2.87
C ASN A 2 -26.97 -13.03 -3.28
N THR A 3 -27.42 -11.81 -3.35
CA THR A 3 -26.54 -10.65 -3.56
C THR A 3 -25.73 -10.47 -2.30
N THR A 4 -24.41 -10.60 -2.41
CA THR A 4 -23.48 -10.30 -1.32
C THR A 4 -23.61 -8.82 -0.97
N GLU A 5 -24.13 -8.50 0.21
CA GLU A 5 -24.30 -7.13 0.66
C GLU A 5 -23.08 -6.71 1.49
N PHE A 6 -22.29 -5.75 0.96
CA PHE A 6 -21.15 -5.20 1.66
C PHE A 6 -21.55 -3.92 2.41
N ASN A 7 -21.04 -3.77 3.63
CA ASN A 7 -21.20 -2.58 4.46
C ASN A 7 -19.85 -1.88 4.65
N PHE A 8 -19.78 -0.58 4.34
CA PHE A 8 -18.57 0.25 4.44
C PHE A 8 -18.64 1.10 5.71
N VAL A 9 -17.75 0.85 6.66
CA VAL A 9 -17.77 1.42 8.01
C VAL A 9 -16.50 2.23 8.27
N LYS A 10 -16.62 3.43 8.83
CA LYS A 10 -15.48 4.23 9.29
C LYS A 10 -15.02 3.76 10.68
N TYR A 11 -13.72 3.79 10.92
CA TYR A 11 -13.12 3.40 12.19
C TYR A 11 -13.66 4.21 13.38
N ASP A 12 -13.84 5.53 13.23
CA ASP A 12 -14.33 6.43 14.26
C ASP A 12 -15.78 6.16 14.70
N THR A 13 -16.53 5.36 13.92
CA THR A 13 -17.90 4.95 14.24
C THR A 13 -17.99 3.59 14.93
N ILE A 14 -16.87 2.87 15.12
CA ILE A 14 -16.82 1.54 15.72
C ILE A 14 -16.57 1.67 17.24
N HIS A 15 -17.34 0.94 18.04
CA HIS A 15 -17.14 0.91 19.49
C HIS A 15 -15.82 0.24 19.90
N THR A 16 -15.11 0.84 20.86
CA THR A 16 -13.75 0.46 21.29
C THR A 16 -13.52 -1.04 21.55
N PRO A 17 -14.40 -1.81 22.22
CA PRO A 17 -14.16 -3.25 22.44
C PRO A 17 -14.09 -4.07 21.13
N GLN A 18 -14.79 -3.66 20.09
CA GLN A 18 -14.79 -4.35 18.79
C GLN A 18 -13.51 -4.07 18.00
N ILE A 19 -12.88 -2.91 18.21
CA ILE A 19 -11.68 -2.49 17.48
C ILE A 19 -10.50 -3.42 17.75
N GLU A 20 -10.29 -3.85 19.01
CA GLU A 20 -9.15 -4.72 19.35
C GLU A 20 -9.25 -6.09 18.66
N VAL A 21 -10.46 -6.64 18.55
CA VAL A 21 -10.71 -7.89 17.84
C VAL A 21 -10.45 -7.71 16.34
N LEU A 22 -10.99 -6.62 15.76
CA LEU A 22 -10.81 -6.31 14.35
C LEU A 22 -9.34 -6.11 13.96
N LEU A 23 -8.54 -5.43 14.79
CA LEU A 23 -7.12 -5.22 14.49
C LEU A 23 -6.32 -6.53 14.45
N LYS A 24 -6.70 -7.53 15.25
CA LYS A 24 -6.11 -8.88 15.18
C LYS A 24 -6.49 -9.60 13.87
N GLU A 25 -7.75 -9.49 13.43
CA GLU A 25 -8.20 -10.05 12.15
C GLU A 25 -7.49 -9.38 10.96
N VAL A 26 -7.24 -8.06 11.04
CA VAL A 26 -6.49 -7.30 10.03
C VAL A 26 -5.08 -7.84 9.82
N GLU A 27 -4.41 -8.30 10.88
CA GLU A 27 -3.06 -8.90 10.77
C GLU A 27 -3.09 -10.19 9.95
N GLN A 28 -4.15 -10.99 10.04
CA GLN A 28 -4.32 -12.23 9.27
C GLN A 28 -4.53 -11.98 7.78
N LEU A 29 -5.05 -10.82 7.40
CA LEU A 29 -5.21 -10.42 6.00
C LEU A 29 -3.89 -9.98 5.36
N ASP A 30 -2.81 -9.76 6.15
CA ASP A 30 -1.53 -9.30 5.60
C ASP A 30 -0.80 -10.43 4.90
N SER A 31 -0.68 -10.29 3.60
CA SER A 31 0.02 -11.25 2.74
C SER A 31 1.40 -10.77 2.29
N ASN A 32 1.89 -9.65 2.79
CA ASN A 32 3.20 -9.09 2.42
C ASN A 32 4.37 -9.84 3.10
N PRO A 33 5.57 -9.81 2.51
CA PRO A 33 6.77 -10.33 3.18
C PRO A 33 7.00 -9.65 4.54
N GLN A 34 7.34 -10.46 5.55
CA GLN A 34 7.49 -9.98 6.93
C GLN A 34 8.61 -8.93 7.09
N TYR A 35 9.66 -8.98 6.27
CA TYR A 35 10.76 -8.00 6.33
C TYR A 35 10.31 -6.57 5.95
N LEU A 36 9.19 -6.39 5.24
CA LEU A 36 8.66 -5.07 4.90
C LEU A 36 8.16 -4.27 6.13
N LYS A 37 7.95 -4.94 7.27
CA LYS A 37 7.60 -4.25 8.52
C LYS A 37 8.75 -3.44 9.13
N PHE A 38 9.99 -3.73 8.72
CA PHE A 38 11.19 -3.08 9.25
C PHE A 38 11.59 -1.80 8.50
N ASP A 39 10.79 -1.31 7.56
CA ASP A 39 10.96 0.05 7.03
C ASP A 39 10.85 1.07 8.17
N LYS A 40 11.83 1.97 8.29
CA LYS A 40 11.95 2.92 9.40
C LYS A 40 10.77 3.88 9.50
N ILE A 41 10.26 4.36 8.37
CA ILE A 41 9.09 5.26 8.33
C ILE A 41 7.83 4.50 8.71
N LYS A 42 7.67 3.29 8.20
CA LYS A 42 6.56 2.41 8.57
C LYS A 42 6.57 2.10 10.06
N THR A 43 7.71 1.70 10.61
CA THR A 43 7.86 1.41 12.05
C THR A 43 7.52 2.61 12.92
N LYS A 44 7.91 3.83 12.49
CA LYS A 44 7.69 5.06 13.25
C LYS A 44 6.24 5.51 13.24
N TYR A 45 5.56 5.47 12.09
CA TYR A 45 4.28 6.15 11.92
C TYR A 45 3.07 5.21 11.79
N TRP A 46 3.26 4.02 11.21
CA TRP A 46 2.15 3.11 10.93
C TRP A 46 1.35 2.68 12.17
N PRO A 47 1.96 2.41 13.34
CA PRO A 47 1.21 2.06 14.56
C PRO A 47 0.23 3.15 15.03
N HIS A 48 0.43 4.39 14.60
CA HIS A 48 -0.32 5.55 15.04
C HIS A 48 -1.40 6.03 14.06
N ILE A 49 -1.57 5.37 12.89
CA ILE A 49 -2.48 5.85 11.84
C ILE A 49 -3.94 5.91 12.27
N TYR A 50 -4.39 4.93 13.06
CA TYR A 50 -5.77 4.88 13.54
C TYR A 50 -6.09 6.01 14.51
N GLN A 51 -5.14 6.34 15.38
CA GLN A 51 -5.27 7.46 16.31
C GLN A 51 -5.11 8.81 15.61
N ALA A 52 -4.16 8.91 14.67
CA ALA A 52 -3.83 10.16 14.00
C ALA A 52 -4.87 10.56 12.94
N PHE A 53 -5.44 9.58 12.24
CA PHE A 53 -6.33 9.78 11.08
C PHE A 53 -7.56 8.85 11.14
N PRO A 54 -8.37 8.86 12.23
CA PRO A 54 -9.47 7.92 12.42
C PRO A 54 -10.52 8.00 11.30
N ASN A 55 -10.76 9.19 10.76
CA ASN A 55 -11.77 9.46 9.73
C ASN A 55 -11.41 8.94 8.32
N THR A 56 -10.17 8.46 8.14
CA THR A 56 -9.69 7.91 6.86
C THR A 56 -9.28 6.44 6.95
N GLN A 57 -9.67 5.77 8.03
CA GLN A 57 -9.55 4.32 8.19
C GLN A 57 -10.92 3.70 7.99
N PHE A 58 -11.01 2.65 7.15
CA PHE A 58 -12.28 2.05 6.79
C PHE A 58 -12.22 0.53 6.88
N PHE A 59 -13.37 -0.06 7.21
CA PHE A 59 -13.60 -1.49 7.21
C PHE A 59 -14.78 -1.81 6.28
N VAL A 60 -14.72 -2.98 5.65
CA VAL A 60 -15.84 -3.51 4.89
C VAL A 60 -16.25 -4.84 5.52
N PHE A 61 -17.52 -4.96 5.83
CA PHE A 61 -18.12 -6.19 6.31
C PHE A 61 -19.08 -6.75 5.28
N CYS A 62 -19.19 -8.08 5.25
CA CYS A 62 -20.29 -8.79 4.67
C CYS A 62 -20.96 -9.55 5.81
N ASP A 63 -22.20 -9.20 6.12
CA ASP A 63 -22.84 -9.58 7.37
C ASP A 63 -21.96 -9.18 8.56
N ASN A 64 -21.47 -10.14 9.35
CA ASN A 64 -20.55 -9.90 10.48
C ASN A 64 -19.10 -10.30 10.17
N THR A 65 -18.78 -10.66 8.93
CA THR A 65 -17.45 -11.11 8.52
C THR A 65 -16.64 -9.94 7.94
N LEU A 66 -15.42 -9.77 8.41
CA LEU A 66 -14.50 -8.74 7.89
C LEU A 66 -14.07 -9.09 6.45
N ALA A 67 -14.57 -8.33 5.47
CA ALA A 67 -14.24 -8.53 4.07
C ALA A 67 -13.01 -7.73 3.62
N ALA A 68 -12.82 -6.51 4.13
CA ALA A 68 -11.66 -5.69 3.79
C ALA A 68 -11.32 -4.67 4.86
N VAL A 69 -10.05 -4.24 4.83
CA VAL A 69 -9.54 -3.08 5.59
C VAL A 69 -8.84 -2.13 4.65
N ILE A 70 -9.18 -0.86 4.76
CA ILE A 70 -8.64 0.20 3.92
C ILE A 70 -8.03 1.28 4.83
N ASN A 71 -6.74 1.54 4.62
CA ASN A 71 -6.02 2.56 5.38
C ASN A 71 -5.61 3.70 4.45
N CYS A 72 -6.17 4.86 4.70
CA CYS A 72 -5.86 6.08 3.96
C CYS A 72 -5.30 7.15 4.90
N VAL A 73 -4.62 8.12 4.32
CA VAL A 73 -4.14 9.32 5.01
C VAL A 73 -4.51 10.56 4.20
N PRO A 74 -4.87 11.66 4.88
CA PRO A 74 -5.07 12.94 4.21
C PRO A 74 -3.72 13.58 3.89
N LEU A 75 -3.59 14.24 2.73
CA LEU A 75 -2.39 14.95 2.30
C LEU A 75 -2.72 16.37 1.89
N TYR A 76 -1.82 17.29 2.18
CA TYR A 76 -1.77 18.58 1.52
C TYR A 76 -0.77 18.51 0.35
N LEU A 77 -1.27 18.67 -0.87
CA LEU A 77 -0.45 18.63 -2.09
C LEU A 77 -0.41 19.99 -2.75
N THR A 78 0.78 20.49 -3.03
CA THR A 78 0.99 21.59 -3.95
C THR A 78 0.81 21.11 -5.39
N LYS A 79 0.57 22.05 -6.33
CA LYS A 79 0.51 21.71 -7.77
C LYS A 79 1.81 21.04 -8.25
N GLY A 80 2.95 21.48 -7.73
CA GLY A 80 4.27 20.89 -8.05
C GLY A 80 4.37 19.44 -7.59
N GLU A 81 3.97 19.12 -6.36
CA GLU A 81 3.99 17.75 -5.83
C GLU A 81 3.02 16.82 -6.59
N LEU A 82 1.84 17.31 -6.96
CA LEU A 82 0.88 16.51 -7.75
C LEU A 82 1.40 16.19 -9.15
N ASN A 83 2.17 17.09 -9.75
CA ASN A 83 2.78 16.89 -11.06
C ASN A 83 4.03 16.01 -11.00
N SER A 84 4.76 16.03 -9.87
CA SER A 84 5.99 15.29 -9.65
C SER A 84 5.97 14.55 -8.31
N LEU A 85 5.19 13.46 -8.27
CA LEU A 85 5.07 12.61 -7.08
C LEU A 85 6.43 12.00 -6.69
N SER A 86 6.67 11.84 -5.39
CA SER A 86 7.94 11.34 -4.85
C SER A 86 8.26 9.90 -5.29
N ASP A 87 9.54 9.60 -5.52
CA ASP A 87 10.05 8.24 -5.73
C ASP A 87 10.03 7.39 -4.46
N ASP A 88 9.90 8.01 -3.29
CA ASP A 88 9.74 7.34 -2.00
C ASP A 88 8.28 6.88 -1.74
N GLY A 89 7.38 7.08 -2.68
CA GLY A 89 6.06 6.46 -2.78
C GLY A 89 5.28 6.39 -1.46
N TRP A 90 5.07 5.18 -0.98
CA TRP A 90 4.32 4.87 0.24
C TRP A 90 4.91 5.53 1.49
N ARG A 91 6.25 5.50 1.65
CA ARG A 91 6.94 6.11 2.79
C ARG A 91 6.73 7.61 2.83
N TRP A 92 6.94 8.27 1.68
CA TRP A 92 6.72 9.70 1.54
C TRP A 92 5.30 10.10 1.91
N ALA A 93 4.29 9.38 1.41
CA ALA A 93 2.89 9.69 1.69
C ALA A 93 2.57 9.56 3.18
N LEU A 94 3.06 8.48 3.83
CA LEU A 94 2.84 8.28 5.26
C LEU A 94 3.53 9.38 6.09
N GLU A 95 4.82 9.66 5.87
CA GLU A 95 5.56 10.67 6.60
C GLU A 95 5.00 12.09 6.36
N LYS A 96 4.64 12.39 5.10
CA LYS A 96 4.01 13.67 4.74
C LYS A 96 2.70 13.88 5.45
N ALA A 97 1.84 12.87 5.58
CA ALA A 97 0.56 13.00 6.28
C ALA A 97 0.75 13.43 7.74
N PHE A 98 1.70 12.83 8.45
CA PHE A 98 2.02 13.26 9.82
C PHE A 98 2.63 14.65 9.87
N THR A 99 3.54 14.96 8.95
CA THR A 99 4.15 16.29 8.84
C THR A 99 3.10 17.36 8.52
N ASP A 100 2.19 17.11 7.60
CA ASP A 100 1.11 18.04 7.23
C ASP A 100 0.19 18.28 8.43
N ARG A 101 -0.19 17.23 9.16
CA ARG A 101 -0.98 17.35 10.39
C ARG A 101 -0.28 18.20 11.45
N ASP A 102 0.99 17.92 11.73
CA ASP A 102 1.77 18.60 12.77
C ASP A 102 2.02 20.08 12.42
N ARG A 103 2.01 20.44 11.13
CA ARG A 103 2.07 21.81 10.63
C ARG A 103 0.73 22.50 10.52
N GLY A 104 -0.36 21.78 10.74
CA GLY A 104 -1.72 22.33 10.56
C GLY A 104 -2.07 22.63 9.09
N ASN A 105 -1.43 21.95 8.14
CA ASN A 105 -1.76 22.09 6.72
C ASN A 105 -3.18 21.58 6.46
N ASN A 106 -3.96 22.31 5.66
CA ASN A 106 -5.30 21.88 5.30
C ASN A 106 -5.25 20.84 4.15
N PRO A 107 -5.65 19.59 4.37
CA PRO A 107 -5.54 18.54 3.35
C PRO A 107 -6.43 18.84 2.14
N ASN A 108 -5.94 18.48 0.95
CA ASN A 108 -6.65 18.58 -0.32
C ASN A 108 -6.60 17.33 -1.18
N ALA A 109 -6.11 16.22 -0.62
CA ALA A 109 -6.06 14.93 -1.28
C ALA A 109 -6.16 13.79 -0.26
N MET A 110 -6.62 12.62 -0.71
CA MET A 110 -6.55 11.37 0.04
C MET A 110 -5.46 10.48 -0.57
N CYS A 111 -4.67 9.80 0.27
CA CYS A 111 -3.76 8.76 -0.18
C CYS A 111 -4.15 7.41 0.43
N CYS A 112 -4.55 6.46 -0.39
CA CYS A 112 -4.84 5.10 0.03
C CYS A 112 -3.54 4.30 0.09
N LEU A 113 -3.07 4.01 1.31
CA LEU A 113 -1.80 3.33 1.58
C LEU A 113 -1.94 1.81 1.59
N SER A 114 -3.11 1.29 1.90
CA SER A 114 -3.35 -0.15 2.01
C SER A 114 -4.80 -0.49 1.72
N ILE A 115 -5.00 -1.54 0.93
CA ILE A 115 -6.28 -2.26 0.79
C ILE A 115 -5.95 -3.73 1.03
N LYS A 116 -6.43 -4.30 2.14
CA LYS A 116 -6.34 -5.71 2.46
C LYS A 116 -7.71 -6.33 2.34
N THR A 117 -7.83 -7.44 1.63
CA THR A 117 -9.10 -8.11 1.38
C THR A 117 -9.05 -9.56 1.83
N SER A 118 -10.13 -10.07 2.40
CA SER A 118 -10.34 -11.50 2.61
C SER A 118 -10.48 -12.21 1.27
N ARG A 119 -9.90 -13.40 1.16
CA ARG A 119 -9.97 -14.22 -0.06
C ARG A 119 -11.30 -14.98 -0.21
N GLU A 120 -12.15 -14.92 0.80
CA GLU A 120 -13.47 -15.57 0.82
C GLU A 120 -14.47 -14.90 -0.13
N PHE A 121 -14.22 -13.63 -0.48
CA PHE A 121 -15.12 -12.84 -1.30
C PHE A 121 -14.60 -12.66 -2.73
N ASN A 122 -15.54 -12.40 -3.66
CA ASN A 122 -15.19 -12.03 -5.02
C ASN A 122 -14.36 -10.74 -5.04
N GLN A 123 -13.09 -10.87 -5.41
CA GLN A 123 -12.12 -9.76 -5.33
C GLN A 123 -12.49 -8.60 -6.26
N GLN A 124 -13.10 -8.87 -7.40
CA GLN A 124 -13.48 -7.83 -8.35
C GLN A 124 -14.64 -6.99 -7.82
N GLU A 125 -15.67 -7.63 -7.33
CA GLU A 125 -16.86 -6.98 -6.77
C GLU A 125 -16.50 -6.18 -5.51
N LEU A 126 -15.76 -6.79 -4.59
CA LEU A 126 -15.30 -6.15 -3.37
C LEU A 126 -14.43 -4.93 -3.66
N PHE A 127 -13.50 -5.02 -4.61
CA PHE A 127 -12.65 -3.90 -4.98
C PHE A 127 -13.44 -2.76 -5.64
N GLN A 128 -14.39 -3.06 -6.53
CA GLN A 128 -15.28 -2.06 -7.11
C GLN A 128 -16.09 -1.33 -6.03
N PHE A 129 -16.63 -2.09 -5.08
CA PHE A 129 -17.36 -1.54 -3.94
C PHE A 129 -16.46 -0.59 -3.12
N ILE A 130 -15.23 -1.01 -2.79
CA ILE A 130 -14.26 -0.20 -2.04
C ILE A 130 -13.96 1.11 -2.76
N ILE A 131 -13.59 1.06 -4.04
CA ILE A 131 -13.22 2.26 -4.80
C ILE A 131 -14.41 3.24 -4.92
N LYS A 132 -15.62 2.74 -5.14
CA LYS A 132 -16.83 3.58 -5.17
C LYS A 132 -17.00 4.34 -3.84
N HIS A 133 -16.83 3.66 -2.70
CA HIS A 133 -17.01 4.27 -1.38
C HIS A 133 -15.85 5.21 -1.00
N LEU A 134 -14.62 4.90 -1.40
CA LEU A 134 -13.48 5.81 -1.23
C LEU A 134 -13.67 7.11 -2.01
N LYS A 135 -14.12 7.03 -3.28
CA LYS A 135 -14.44 8.23 -4.07
C LYS A 135 -15.55 9.06 -3.41
N ASN A 136 -16.58 8.40 -2.91
CA ASN A 136 -17.66 9.07 -2.19
C ASN A 136 -17.15 9.78 -0.92
N SER A 137 -16.30 9.10 -0.13
CA SER A 137 -15.69 9.69 1.06
C SER A 137 -14.79 10.87 0.72
N ALA A 138 -13.99 10.78 -0.35
CA ALA A 138 -13.15 11.88 -0.82
C ALA A 138 -13.99 13.06 -1.32
N SER A 139 -15.10 12.83 -2.02
CA SER A 139 -16.03 13.85 -2.46
C SER A 139 -16.66 14.62 -1.29
N ILE A 140 -17.11 13.90 -0.25
CA ILE A 140 -17.68 14.52 0.97
C ILE A 140 -16.67 15.41 1.68
N THR A 141 -15.38 15.05 1.65
CA THR A 141 -14.30 15.84 2.25
C THR A 141 -13.70 16.87 1.28
N HIS A 142 -14.28 17.01 0.08
CA HIS A 142 -13.79 17.91 -0.98
C HIS A 142 -12.36 17.63 -1.44
N TYR A 143 -11.93 16.36 -1.42
CA TYR A 143 -10.65 15.95 -1.98
C TYR A 143 -10.81 15.59 -3.47
N PRO A 144 -10.23 16.38 -4.40
CA PRO A 144 -10.42 16.17 -5.84
C PRO A 144 -9.71 14.93 -6.37
N VAL A 145 -8.77 14.36 -5.59
CA VAL A 145 -7.97 13.21 -6.02
C VAL A 145 -7.74 12.20 -4.90
N ILE A 146 -7.66 10.93 -5.31
CA ILE A 146 -7.15 9.85 -4.46
C ILE A 146 -5.87 9.32 -5.10
N LEU A 147 -4.77 9.34 -4.35
CA LEU A 147 -3.51 8.72 -4.72
C LEU A 147 -3.39 7.33 -4.11
N CYS A 148 -2.76 6.41 -4.83
CA CYS A 148 -2.47 5.07 -4.33
C CYS A 148 -1.06 4.66 -4.79
N PRO A 149 -0.07 4.51 -3.89
CA PRO A 149 1.21 3.87 -4.21
C PRO A 149 1.01 2.35 -4.19
N VAL A 150 0.62 1.79 -5.34
CA VAL A 150 0.21 0.38 -5.46
C VAL A 150 1.42 -0.53 -5.58
N ARG A 151 1.51 -1.54 -4.72
CA ARG A 151 2.48 -2.63 -4.82
C ARG A 151 2.04 -3.60 -5.92
N PRO A 152 2.80 -3.76 -7.02
CA PRO A 152 2.43 -4.65 -8.11
C PRO A 152 2.55 -6.13 -7.67
N LYS A 153 1.45 -6.88 -7.83
CA LYS A 153 1.34 -8.26 -7.31
C LYS A 153 2.18 -9.27 -8.10
N MET A 154 2.14 -9.16 -9.44
CA MET A 154 2.81 -10.14 -10.32
C MET A 154 4.30 -9.86 -10.45
N LYS A 155 4.78 -8.67 -10.09
CA LYS A 155 6.20 -8.27 -10.12
C LYS A 155 7.10 -9.19 -9.30
N GLN A 156 6.57 -9.86 -8.26
CA GLN A 156 7.31 -10.84 -7.45
C GLN A 156 7.87 -12.02 -8.27
N TYR A 157 7.31 -12.31 -9.44
CA TYR A 157 7.81 -13.35 -10.34
C TYR A 157 8.91 -12.84 -11.29
N TYR A 158 9.16 -11.53 -11.26
CA TYR A 158 10.13 -10.85 -12.12
C TYR A 158 11.01 -9.88 -11.31
N PRO A 159 11.65 -10.32 -10.21
CA PRO A 159 12.39 -9.42 -9.32
C PRO A 159 13.58 -8.74 -10.00
N LEU A 160 14.14 -9.35 -11.04
CA LEU A 160 15.28 -8.81 -11.82
C LEU A 160 14.86 -7.76 -12.85
N GLN A 161 13.57 -7.64 -13.16
CA GLN A 161 13.10 -6.65 -14.12
C GLN A 161 13.02 -5.27 -13.46
N ASP A 162 13.49 -4.24 -14.15
CA ASP A 162 13.31 -2.86 -13.73
C ASP A 162 11.81 -2.51 -13.67
N ILE A 163 11.42 -1.74 -12.65
CA ILE A 163 10.01 -1.40 -12.43
C ILE A 163 9.45 -0.50 -13.54
N ASN A 164 10.28 0.36 -14.14
CA ASN A 164 9.82 1.25 -15.21
C ASN A 164 9.48 0.45 -16.47
N ASN A 165 10.29 -0.56 -16.80
CA ASN A 165 10.02 -1.47 -17.90
C ASN A 165 8.79 -2.34 -17.59
N TYR A 166 8.74 -2.92 -16.37
CA TYR A 166 7.64 -3.78 -15.95
C TYR A 166 6.28 -3.05 -15.94
N ALA A 167 6.24 -1.80 -15.52
CA ALA A 167 5.02 -1.01 -15.47
C ALA A 167 4.38 -0.76 -16.84
N GLN A 168 5.14 -0.94 -17.93
CA GLN A 168 4.66 -0.81 -19.31
C GLN A 168 4.11 -2.11 -19.90
N TRP A 169 4.27 -3.23 -19.19
CA TRP A 169 3.78 -4.51 -19.68
C TRP A 169 2.25 -4.54 -19.75
N ILE A 170 1.75 -5.01 -20.89
CA ILE A 170 0.32 -5.19 -21.14
C ILE A 170 0.00 -6.67 -21.39
N ASN A 171 -1.22 -7.06 -21.12
CA ASN A 171 -1.75 -8.37 -21.46
C ASN A 171 -2.36 -8.37 -22.89
N ASN A 172 -2.87 -9.51 -23.33
CA ASN A 172 -3.47 -9.69 -24.67
C ASN A 172 -4.72 -8.82 -24.92
N TYR A 173 -5.25 -8.15 -23.90
CA TYR A 173 -6.40 -7.24 -23.98
C TYR A 173 -6.02 -5.77 -23.93
N GLY A 174 -4.71 -5.43 -24.06
CA GLY A 174 -4.22 -4.06 -23.99
C GLY A 174 -4.28 -3.41 -22.60
N LEU A 175 -4.50 -4.20 -21.53
CA LEU A 175 -4.56 -3.74 -20.15
C LEU A 175 -3.23 -4.06 -19.43
N PRO A 176 -2.90 -3.37 -18.30
CA PRO A 176 -1.70 -3.66 -17.54
C PRO A 176 -1.56 -5.16 -17.23
N TYR A 177 -0.34 -5.70 -17.42
CA TYR A 177 -0.03 -7.09 -17.15
C TYR A 177 -0.24 -7.44 -15.66
N ASP A 178 0.19 -6.56 -14.77
CA ASP A 178 0.03 -6.76 -13.33
C ASP A 178 -1.44 -6.74 -12.92
N SER A 179 -1.85 -7.74 -12.13
CA SER A 179 -3.25 -7.89 -11.74
C SER A 179 -3.74 -6.78 -10.81
N ASN A 180 -2.89 -6.27 -9.88
CA ASN A 180 -3.28 -5.18 -9.00
C ASN A 180 -3.40 -3.88 -9.79
N ILE A 181 -2.42 -3.55 -10.61
CA ILE A 181 -2.45 -2.34 -11.44
C ILE A 181 -3.64 -2.37 -12.39
N ARG A 182 -3.90 -3.52 -13.02
CA ARG A 182 -5.07 -3.72 -13.89
C ARG A 182 -6.39 -3.52 -13.16
N MET A 183 -6.49 -3.98 -11.91
CA MET A 183 -7.69 -3.80 -11.08
C MET A 183 -7.95 -2.31 -10.81
N HIS A 184 -6.91 -1.54 -10.49
CA HIS A 184 -7.02 -0.10 -10.32
C HIS A 184 -7.42 0.61 -11.63
N VAL A 185 -6.79 0.27 -12.76
CA VAL A 185 -7.12 0.86 -14.07
C VAL A 185 -8.57 0.57 -14.48
N LYS A 186 -9.05 -0.68 -14.31
CA LYS A 186 -10.44 -1.04 -14.59
C LYS A 186 -11.46 -0.27 -13.74
N ASN A 187 -11.05 0.25 -12.58
CA ASN A 187 -11.87 1.06 -11.69
C ASN A 187 -11.61 2.58 -11.84
N GLY A 188 -10.99 2.99 -12.95
CA GLY A 188 -10.85 4.39 -13.35
C GLY A 188 -9.61 5.10 -12.80
N ALA A 189 -8.61 4.36 -12.32
CA ALA A 189 -7.33 4.96 -11.99
C ALA A 189 -6.46 5.14 -13.24
N VAL A 190 -5.63 6.18 -13.21
CA VAL A 190 -4.55 6.39 -14.18
C VAL A 190 -3.20 6.11 -13.54
N ILE A 191 -2.30 5.48 -14.31
CA ILE A 191 -0.90 5.30 -13.92
C ILE A 191 -0.20 6.65 -14.03
N LYS A 192 0.44 7.12 -12.97
CA LYS A 192 1.17 8.39 -12.94
C LYS A 192 2.67 8.19 -13.17
N LYS A 193 3.31 7.39 -12.34
CA LYS A 193 4.72 7.05 -12.44
C LYS A 193 5.07 5.86 -11.54
N THR A 194 6.22 5.29 -11.75
CA THR A 194 6.86 4.33 -10.83
C THR A 194 7.50 5.06 -9.65
N CYS A 195 7.65 4.38 -8.52
CA CYS A 195 8.40 4.84 -7.35
C CYS A 195 9.33 3.70 -6.89
N ASN A 196 10.61 3.87 -7.18
CA ASN A 196 11.62 2.81 -7.02
C ASN A 196 11.95 2.51 -5.56
N LYS A 197 11.67 3.44 -4.64
CA LYS A 197 12.07 3.40 -3.23
C LYS A 197 10.86 3.51 -2.29
N SER A 198 9.73 2.93 -2.70
CA SER A 198 8.45 3.11 -1.98
C SER A 198 8.48 2.56 -0.57
N LEU A 199 9.19 1.42 -0.33
CA LEU A 199 9.67 1.01 0.99
C LEU A 199 11.17 0.74 0.90
N GLN A 200 11.89 1.04 1.99
CA GLN A 200 13.35 0.86 2.08
C GLN A 200 13.69 0.16 3.39
N ILE A 201 14.24 -1.03 3.27
CA ILE A 201 14.63 -1.84 4.41
C ILE A 201 16.14 -1.96 4.43
N GLU A 202 16.76 -1.47 5.49
CA GLU A 202 18.18 -1.55 5.76
C GLU A 202 18.41 -2.34 7.03
N GLY A 203 19.44 -3.16 7.04
CA GLY A 203 19.84 -3.92 8.22
C GLY A 203 21.23 -4.52 8.08
N THR A 204 21.70 -5.15 9.14
CA THR A 204 22.90 -5.98 9.09
C THR A 204 22.60 -7.29 8.35
N VAL A 205 23.66 -7.98 7.91
CA VAL A 205 23.53 -9.32 7.29
C VAL A 205 22.80 -10.25 8.23
N SER A 206 23.18 -10.31 9.51
CA SER A 206 22.53 -11.18 10.50
C SER A 206 21.05 -10.84 10.74
N GLN A 207 20.66 -9.55 10.68
CA GLN A 207 19.25 -9.18 10.75
C GLN A 207 18.47 -9.71 9.55
N TRP A 208 19.03 -9.60 8.35
CA TRP A 208 18.40 -10.12 7.15
C TRP A 208 18.31 -11.65 7.15
N GLU A 209 19.32 -12.35 7.67
CA GLU A 209 19.28 -13.81 7.88
C GLU A 209 18.13 -14.19 8.83
N MET A 210 17.99 -13.48 9.94
CA MET A 210 16.89 -13.68 10.89
C MET A 210 15.51 -13.39 10.26
N TRP A 211 15.38 -12.35 9.44
CA TRP A 211 14.10 -11.95 8.84
C TRP A 211 13.66 -12.86 7.69
N THR A 212 14.61 -13.50 7.01
CA THR A 212 14.35 -14.26 5.77
C THR A 212 14.53 -15.77 5.92
N GLY A 213 15.29 -16.21 6.93
CA GLY A 213 15.71 -17.60 7.08
C GLY A 213 16.80 -18.05 6.09
N PHE A 214 17.36 -17.12 5.29
CA PHE A 214 18.49 -17.39 4.40
C PHE A 214 19.82 -17.15 5.12
N THR A 215 20.90 -17.73 4.60
CA THR A 215 22.27 -17.42 4.98
C THR A 215 22.98 -16.74 3.82
N PHE A 216 23.68 -15.63 4.07
CA PHE A 216 24.37 -14.83 3.06
C PHE A 216 25.89 -14.94 3.24
N GLN A 217 26.51 -15.86 2.52
CA GLN A 217 27.96 -16.14 2.64
C GLN A 217 28.84 -15.20 1.81
N THR A 218 28.31 -14.58 0.77
CA THR A 218 29.06 -13.72 -0.15
C THR A 218 28.34 -12.40 -0.41
N THR A 219 29.12 -11.36 -0.68
CA THR A 219 28.60 -10.10 -1.19
C THR A 219 27.97 -10.30 -2.56
N GLY A 220 26.75 -9.75 -2.76
CA GLY A 220 26.02 -9.92 -4.01
C GLY A 220 24.56 -9.52 -3.95
N GLU A 221 23.83 -9.81 -5.00
CA GLU A 221 22.39 -9.59 -5.10
C GLU A 221 21.62 -10.92 -4.99
N TYR A 222 20.61 -10.92 -4.13
CA TYR A 222 19.81 -12.11 -3.82
C TYR A 222 18.34 -11.87 -4.12
N THR A 223 17.66 -12.86 -4.67
CA THR A 223 16.20 -12.86 -4.80
C THR A 223 15.58 -13.45 -3.55
N LEU A 224 14.60 -12.76 -2.97
CA LEU A 224 13.84 -13.23 -1.82
C LEU A 224 12.44 -13.66 -2.22
N ASN A 225 11.82 -14.51 -1.41
CA ASN A 225 10.44 -14.90 -1.63
C ASN A 225 9.51 -13.67 -1.61
N ARG A 226 8.72 -13.52 -2.67
CA ARG A 226 7.74 -12.43 -2.86
C ARG A 226 8.35 -11.02 -2.92
N ALA A 227 9.67 -10.90 -3.08
CA ALA A 227 10.34 -9.63 -3.32
C ALA A 227 10.03 -9.09 -4.72
N LEU A 228 9.97 -7.77 -4.85
CA LEU A 228 9.75 -7.09 -6.13
C LEU A 228 11.06 -6.65 -6.80
N SER A 229 12.17 -6.67 -6.06
CA SER A 229 13.53 -6.39 -6.53
C SER A 229 14.52 -7.31 -5.81
N THR A 230 15.82 -7.15 -6.06
CA THR A 230 16.87 -7.89 -5.38
C THR A 230 17.22 -7.27 -4.03
N LEU A 231 17.57 -8.13 -3.05
CA LEU A 231 18.28 -7.72 -1.84
C LEU A 231 19.76 -7.57 -2.18
N LYS A 232 20.34 -6.43 -1.87
CA LYS A 232 21.78 -6.18 -2.03
C LYS A 232 22.48 -6.39 -0.70
N VAL A 233 23.38 -7.36 -0.67
CA VAL A 233 24.15 -7.77 0.51
C VAL A 233 25.61 -7.41 0.33
N ASN A 234 26.21 -6.79 1.34
CA ASN A 234 27.65 -6.60 1.47
C ASN A 234 28.10 -7.22 2.79
N VAL A 235 28.76 -8.39 2.70
CA VAL A 235 29.19 -9.17 3.86
C VAL A 235 30.35 -8.48 4.58
N GLU A 236 31.29 -7.89 3.86
CA GLU A 236 32.46 -7.21 4.40
C GLU A 236 32.06 -5.99 5.25
N LEU A 237 31.05 -5.25 4.81
CA LEU A 237 30.51 -4.10 5.54
C LEU A 237 29.41 -4.48 6.54
N ASN A 238 29.05 -5.75 6.62
CA ASN A 238 27.92 -6.25 7.42
C ASN A 238 26.64 -5.41 7.20
N LYS A 239 26.28 -5.15 5.94
CA LYS A 239 25.11 -4.37 5.53
C LYS A 239 24.35 -5.05 4.42
N ALA A 240 23.02 -4.95 4.50
CA ALA A 240 22.18 -5.30 3.39
C ALA A 240 20.98 -4.34 3.29
N TYR A 241 20.50 -4.09 2.07
CA TYR A 241 19.38 -3.22 1.83
C TYR A 241 18.50 -3.69 0.69
N TYR A 242 17.21 -3.38 0.82
CA TYR A 242 16.16 -3.75 -0.11
C TYR A 242 15.24 -2.56 -0.37
N ASN A 243 14.92 -2.33 -1.63
CA ASN A 243 13.91 -1.36 -2.03
C ASN A 243 12.68 -2.11 -2.58
N ASP A 244 11.48 -1.82 -2.08
CA ASP A 244 10.22 -2.37 -2.61
C ASP A 244 9.59 -1.32 -3.54
N PRO A 245 9.63 -1.51 -4.86
CA PRO A 245 9.12 -0.53 -5.81
C PRO A 245 7.59 -0.62 -5.91
N HIS A 246 6.93 0.54 -6.02
CA HIS A 246 5.50 0.65 -6.25
C HIS A 246 5.20 1.45 -7.51
N ILE A 247 3.91 1.60 -7.83
CA ILE A 247 3.43 2.42 -8.96
C ILE A 247 2.38 3.38 -8.42
N TRP A 248 2.59 4.68 -8.64
CA TRP A 248 1.61 5.69 -8.31
C TRP A 248 0.40 5.59 -9.24
N MET A 249 -0.75 5.35 -8.64
CA MET A 249 -2.06 5.39 -9.28
C MET A 249 -2.83 6.60 -8.77
N LEU A 250 -3.61 7.23 -9.64
CA LEU A 250 -4.43 8.39 -9.30
C LEU A 250 -5.86 8.17 -9.77
N TYR A 251 -6.81 8.44 -8.90
CA TYR A 251 -8.23 8.59 -9.23
C TYR A 251 -8.63 10.06 -9.15
N ASN A 252 -9.35 10.52 -10.15
CA ASN A 252 -10.13 11.75 -10.04
C ASN A 252 -11.47 11.42 -9.34
N VAL A 253 -11.93 12.35 -8.50
CA VAL A 253 -13.14 12.23 -7.69
C VAL A 253 -14.24 13.09 -8.27
#